data_18c4926b99c5162d665e6a01d0e86f66
#
_entry.id   18c4926b99c5162d665e6a01d0e86f66
#
_cell.length_a   1.000
_cell.length_b   1.000
_cell.length_c   1.000
_cell.angle_alpha   90.00
_cell.angle_beta   90.00
_cell.angle_gamma   90.00
#
_symmetry.space_group_name_H-M   'P 1'
#
loop_
_entity.id
_entity.type
_entity.pdbx_description
1 polymer ?
#
loop_
_entity_poly.entity_id
_entity_poly.type
_entity_poly.pdbx_seq_one_letter_code
_entity_poly.pdbx_strand_id
1 'polypeptide(L)'
;MKRYLYMTFAVLGFLGSTIPYAEAGNLTGVRVSNHEGTSRIVLDVSEMPVSWTKSYNESTHALTLNLGGTTNGLTGPVAQNNTKTGVLKGIGLQPVNGTLKVTLTANKDVQHHEFTLEKPSRIVVDLFSSYAQQTTKDVNKSTTIRDGFSNVNSWC
;
A
#
# COMPACT_ATOMS: atom_id res chain seq x y z
N MET A 1 -32.29 -60.45 -46.24
CA MET A 1 -32.66 -59.17 -45.53
C MET A 1 -31.46 -58.70 -44.72
N LYS A 2 -30.74 -57.70 -45.19
CA LYS A 2 -29.56 -57.09 -44.47
C LYS A 2 -30.02 -55.87 -43.80
N ARG A 3 -29.96 -55.84 -42.45
CA ARG A 3 -30.28 -54.67 -41.60
C ARG A 3 -29.00 -53.85 -41.38
N TYR A 4 -28.94 -52.68 -41.96
CA TYR A 4 -27.86 -51.68 -41.66
C TYR A 4 -28.19 -50.94 -40.45
N LEU A 5 -27.33 -51.09 -39.40
CA LEU A 5 -27.38 -50.38 -38.14
C LEU A 5 -26.58 -49.08 -38.32
N TYR A 6 -27.26 -47.93 -38.38
CA TYR A 6 -26.61 -46.62 -38.42
C TYR A 6 -26.23 -46.22 -37.00
N MET A 7 -24.92 -46.18 -36.72
CA MET A 7 -24.35 -45.72 -35.46
C MET A 7 -24.14 -44.22 -35.57
N THR A 8 -25.02 -43.44 -34.97
CA THR A 8 -24.93 -41.95 -34.90
C THR A 8 -23.89 -41.58 -33.85
N PHE A 9 -22.72 -41.10 -34.29
CA PHE A 9 -21.72 -40.52 -33.42
C PHE A 9 -22.15 -39.08 -33.05
N ALA A 10 -22.60 -38.88 -31.81
CA ALA A 10 -22.81 -37.55 -31.24
C ALA A 10 -21.44 -36.96 -30.87
N VAL A 11 -20.96 -36.01 -31.69
CA VAL A 11 -19.78 -35.21 -31.36
C VAL A 11 -20.20 -34.19 -30.30
N LEU A 12 -19.86 -34.45 -29.03
CA LEU A 12 -20.02 -33.53 -27.93
C LEU A 12 -18.93 -32.45 -28.04
N GLY A 13 -19.28 -31.28 -28.58
CA GLY A 13 -18.39 -30.14 -28.66
C GLY A 13 -18.05 -29.62 -27.25
N PHE A 14 -16.81 -29.83 -26.84
CA PHE A 14 -16.25 -29.22 -25.62
C PHE A 14 -16.03 -27.71 -25.90
N LEU A 15 -16.97 -26.89 -25.47
CA LEU A 15 -16.77 -25.44 -25.40
C LEU A 15 -15.73 -25.15 -24.27
N GLY A 16 -14.46 -25.14 -24.66
CA GLY A 16 -13.37 -24.75 -23.81
C GLY A 16 -13.55 -23.26 -23.46
N SER A 17 -14.11 -22.96 -22.29
CA SER A 17 -14.07 -21.63 -21.71
C SER A 17 -12.61 -21.31 -21.39
N THR A 18 -11.99 -20.46 -22.22
CA THR A 18 -10.71 -19.82 -21.89
C THR A 18 -10.95 -18.86 -20.72
N ILE A 19 -10.62 -19.31 -19.52
CA ILE A 19 -10.58 -18.41 -18.35
C ILE A 19 -9.42 -17.45 -18.63
N PRO A 20 -9.67 -16.12 -18.73
CA PRO A 20 -8.57 -15.18 -18.84
C PRO A 20 -7.73 -15.30 -17.57
N TYR A 21 -6.50 -15.78 -17.70
CA TYR A 21 -5.52 -15.67 -16.63
C TYR A 21 -5.26 -14.17 -16.45
N ALA A 22 -5.66 -13.62 -15.32
CA ALA A 22 -5.22 -12.28 -14.93
C ALA A 22 -3.69 -12.33 -14.88
N GLU A 23 -3.05 -11.51 -15.72
CA GLU A 23 -1.60 -11.45 -15.79
C GLU A 23 -1.09 -11.01 -14.41
N ALA A 24 -0.16 -11.76 -13.84
CA ALA A 24 0.39 -11.47 -12.53
C ALA A 24 1.24 -10.20 -12.63
N GLY A 25 0.89 -9.17 -11.87
CA GLY A 25 1.70 -7.96 -11.77
C GLY A 25 3.05 -8.25 -11.11
N ASN A 26 4.04 -7.43 -11.40
CA ASN A 26 5.37 -7.50 -10.78
C ASN A 26 5.65 -6.23 -9.99
N LEU A 27 6.18 -6.37 -8.77
CA LEU A 27 6.82 -5.27 -8.07
C LEU A 27 8.15 -4.95 -8.78
N THR A 28 8.22 -3.82 -9.46
CA THR A 28 9.35 -3.41 -10.31
C THR A 28 10.30 -2.42 -9.63
N GLY A 29 9.83 -1.74 -8.58
CA GLY A 29 10.62 -0.79 -7.83
C GLY A 29 10.06 -0.50 -6.45
N VAL A 30 10.96 -0.13 -5.52
CA VAL A 30 10.60 0.40 -4.21
C VAL A 30 11.43 1.65 -3.98
N ARG A 31 10.77 2.76 -3.72
CA ARG A 31 11.39 4.05 -3.44
C ARG A 31 10.95 4.54 -2.06
N VAL A 32 11.90 5.09 -1.31
CA VAL A 32 11.65 5.64 0.03
C VAL A 32 12.12 7.08 0.07
N SER A 33 11.27 7.96 0.56
CA SER A 33 11.58 9.35 0.87
C SER A 33 11.29 9.61 2.35
N ASN A 34 12.29 10.10 3.09
CA ASN A 34 12.19 10.38 4.51
C ASN A 34 12.25 11.88 4.76
N HIS A 35 11.32 12.37 5.55
CA HIS A 35 11.30 13.71 6.13
C HIS A 35 11.16 13.59 7.64
N GLU A 36 11.32 14.69 8.36
CA GLU A 36 11.19 14.69 9.81
C GLU A 36 9.82 14.13 10.23
N GLY A 37 9.83 13.02 10.96
CA GLY A 37 8.63 12.35 11.46
C GLY A 37 7.75 11.68 10.41
N THR A 38 8.18 11.62 9.14
CA THR A 38 7.40 11.04 8.04
C THR A 38 8.27 10.18 7.13
N SER A 39 7.72 9.08 6.62
CA SER A 39 8.32 8.28 5.55
C SER A 39 7.30 8.00 4.47
N ARG A 40 7.61 8.30 3.21
CA ARG A 40 6.82 7.93 2.04
C ARG A 40 7.48 6.76 1.33
N ILE A 41 6.73 5.70 1.16
CA ILE A 41 7.15 4.49 0.43
C ILE A 41 6.32 4.42 -0.85
N VAL A 42 6.98 4.26 -1.99
CA VAL A 42 6.33 4.08 -3.29
C VAL A 42 6.72 2.70 -3.81
N LEU A 43 5.71 1.86 -4.02
CA LEU A 43 5.82 0.57 -4.66
C LEU A 43 5.44 0.74 -6.13
N ASP A 44 6.41 0.65 -7.04
CA ASP A 44 6.17 0.65 -8.48
C ASP A 44 5.78 -0.78 -8.90
N VAL A 45 4.63 -0.93 -9.53
CA VAL A 45 4.13 -2.23 -10.00
C VAL A 45 3.90 -2.18 -11.51
N SER A 46 4.15 -3.29 -12.23
CA SER A 46 3.88 -3.36 -13.66
C SER A 46 2.40 -3.21 -13.95
N GLU A 47 1.57 -3.81 -13.09
CA GLU A 47 0.12 -3.72 -13.10
C GLU A 47 -0.43 -3.65 -11.67
N MET A 48 -1.62 -3.07 -11.51
CA MET A 48 -2.25 -3.02 -10.18
C MET A 48 -2.59 -4.42 -9.69
N PRO A 49 -2.38 -4.71 -8.39
CA PRO A 49 -2.76 -5.98 -7.80
C PRO A 49 -4.23 -6.32 -8.05
N VAL A 50 -4.53 -7.59 -8.34
CA VAL A 50 -5.92 -8.08 -8.50
C VAL A 50 -6.74 -7.84 -7.24
N SER A 51 -6.08 -7.92 -6.08
CA SER A 51 -6.65 -7.60 -4.78
C SER A 51 -5.53 -7.14 -3.85
N TRP A 52 -5.84 -6.29 -2.89
CA TRP A 52 -4.89 -5.99 -1.83
C TRP A 52 -5.59 -5.73 -0.50
N THR A 53 -4.94 -6.13 0.56
CA THR A 53 -5.39 -5.92 1.94
C THR A 53 -4.27 -5.36 2.77
N LYS A 54 -4.61 -4.68 3.86
CA LYS A 54 -3.65 -4.13 4.81
C LYS A 54 -3.98 -4.52 6.23
N SER A 55 -2.96 -4.63 7.07
CA SER A 55 -3.09 -4.80 8.51
C SER A 55 -1.94 -4.11 9.23
N TYR A 56 -2.23 -3.43 10.33
CA TYR A 56 -1.23 -2.81 11.20
C TYR A 56 -1.14 -3.56 12.52
N ASN A 57 0.08 -3.84 12.95
CA ASN A 57 0.36 -4.46 14.24
C ASN A 57 1.06 -3.44 15.15
N GLU A 58 0.37 -2.97 16.16
CA GLU A 58 0.86 -1.97 17.11
C GLU A 58 2.05 -2.47 17.93
N SER A 59 2.07 -3.76 18.31
CA SER A 59 3.15 -4.32 19.13
C SER A 59 4.50 -4.38 18.41
N THR A 60 4.48 -4.55 17.09
CA THR A 60 5.68 -4.61 16.24
C THR A 60 5.90 -3.36 15.41
N HIS A 61 4.99 -2.41 15.46
CA HIS A 61 4.93 -1.22 14.61
C HIS A 61 5.06 -1.55 13.12
N ALA A 62 4.40 -2.62 12.68
CA ALA A 62 4.52 -3.15 11.34
C ALA A 62 3.19 -3.02 10.57
N LEU A 63 3.24 -2.31 9.44
CA LEU A 63 2.17 -2.29 8.44
C LEU A 63 2.45 -3.37 7.41
N THR A 64 1.52 -4.30 7.24
CA THR A 64 1.59 -5.37 6.24
C THR A 64 0.58 -5.10 5.12
N LEU A 65 1.06 -5.12 3.88
CA LEU A 65 0.25 -5.12 2.67
C LEU A 65 0.34 -6.49 2.00
N ASN A 66 -0.79 -7.09 1.66
CA ASN A 66 -0.83 -8.32 0.88
C ASN A 66 -1.34 -8.00 -0.52
N LEU A 67 -0.49 -8.14 -1.53
CA LEU A 67 -0.74 -7.79 -2.92
C LEU A 67 -1.03 -9.06 -3.71
N GLY A 68 -2.32 -9.39 -3.90
CA GLY A 68 -2.76 -10.59 -4.62
C GLY A 68 -2.45 -10.49 -6.11
N GLY A 69 -1.98 -11.59 -6.71
CA GLY A 69 -1.58 -11.62 -8.12
C GLY A 69 -0.32 -10.80 -8.41
N THR A 70 0.50 -10.49 -7.40
CA THR A 70 1.75 -9.73 -7.58
C THR A 70 2.94 -10.60 -7.20
N THR A 71 3.99 -10.54 -8.00
CA THR A 71 5.26 -11.23 -7.74
C THR A 71 6.36 -10.21 -7.41
N ASN A 72 7.45 -10.68 -6.81
CA ASN A 72 8.63 -9.84 -6.59
C ASN A 72 9.52 -9.85 -7.84
N GLY A 73 9.51 -8.79 -8.61
CA GLY A 73 10.35 -8.59 -9.80
C GLY A 73 11.64 -7.82 -9.54
N LEU A 74 11.97 -7.51 -8.28
CA LEU A 74 13.21 -6.80 -7.95
C LEU A 74 14.43 -7.70 -8.17
N THR A 75 15.45 -7.18 -8.83
CA THR A 75 16.71 -7.89 -9.11
C THR A 75 17.76 -7.75 -8.00
N GLY A 76 17.44 -7.00 -6.93
CA GLY A 76 18.36 -6.73 -5.83
C GLY A 76 17.65 -6.42 -4.52
N PRO A 77 18.39 -6.22 -3.43
CA PRO A 77 17.83 -5.83 -2.15
C PRO A 77 17.14 -4.46 -2.27
N VAL A 78 16.04 -4.30 -1.54
CA VAL A 78 15.38 -3.00 -1.43
C VAL A 78 16.36 -2.03 -0.78
N ALA A 79 16.66 -0.93 -1.49
CA ALA A 79 17.50 0.14 -0.94
C ALA A 79 16.79 0.77 0.26
N GLN A 80 17.28 0.45 1.45
CA GLN A 80 16.81 1.09 2.69
C GLN A 80 17.63 2.38 2.85
N ASN A 81 17.02 3.52 2.53
CA ASN A 81 17.58 4.80 2.90
C ASN A 81 17.42 4.99 4.42
N ASN A 82 18.39 4.50 5.19
CA ASN A 82 18.50 4.68 6.64
C ASN A 82 18.84 6.14 6.97
N THR A 83 18.03 7.09 6.52
CA THR A 83 18.14 8.46 7.00
C THR A 83 17.52 8.51 8.39
N LYS A 84 18.23 9.08 9.34
CA LYS A 84 17.83 9.21 10.76
C LYS A 84 16.55 10.03 10.98
N THR A 85 16.01 10.63 9.92
CA THR A 85 14.89 11.59 9.98
C THR A 85 13.52 10.95 9.78
N GLY A 86 13.41 9.82 9.09
CA GLY A 86 12.14 9.13 8.84
C GLY A 86 11.69 8.22 9.97
N VAL A 87 10.51 7.67 9.82
CA VAL A 87 9.93 6.69 10.76
C VAL A 87 10.08 5.25 10.31
N LEU A 88 10.39 5.02 9.03
CA LEU A 88 10.59 3.67 8.48
C LEU A 88 11.90 3.07 8.98
N LYS A 89 11.83 1.88 9.57
CA LYS A 89 12.97 1.07 10.03
C LYS A 89 13.40 0.03 8.99
N GLY A 90 12.43 -0.57 8.29
CA GLY A 90 12.75 -1.62 7.33
C GLY A 90 11.57 -2.02 6.45
N ILE A 91 11.90 -2.67 5.32
CA ILE A 91 10.95 -3.21 4.36
C ILE A 91 11.25 -4.69 4.16
N GLY A 92 10.26 -5.54 4.39
CA GLY A 92 10.32 -6.97 4.10
C GLY A 92 9.43 -7.32 2.92
N LEU A 93 9.92 -8.18 2.02
CA LEU A 93 9.17 -8.71 0.88
C LEU A 93 9.14 -10.24 0.99
N GLN A 94 7.97 -10.83 1.01
CA GLN A 94 7.79 -12.27 1.13
C GLN A 94 6.71 -12.74 0.15
N PRO A 95 7.06 -13.53 -0.87
CA PRO A 95 6.07 -14.18 -1.71
C PRO A 95 5.41 -15.34 -0.94
N VAL A 96 4.07 -15.37 -0.95
CA VAL A 96 3.25 -16.40 -0.28
C VAL A 96 2.05 -16.73 -1.17
N ASN A 97 2.02 -17.94 -1.73
CA ASN A 97 0.85 -18.47 -2.47
C ASN A 97 0.25 -17.49 -3.50
N GLY A 98 1.06 -16.95 -4.42
CA GLY A 98 0.61 -16.02 -5.46
C GLY A 98 0.29 -14.61 -4.95
N THR A 99 0.65 -14.30 -3.73
CA THR A 99 0.53 -12.99 -3.09
C THR A 99 1.90 -12.47 -2.70
N LEU A 100 2.19 -11.23 -2.96
CA LEU A 100 3.38 -10.57 -2.41
C LEU A 100 3.02 -9.87 -1.10
N LYS A 101 3.56 -10.38 0.00
CA LYS A 101 3.46 -9.75 1.31
C LYS A 101 4.56 -8.70 1.46
N VAL A 102 4.18 -7.44 1.61
CA VAL A 102 5.07 -6.31 1.87
C VAL A 102 4.89 -5.89 3.32
N THR A 103 5.98 -5.93 4.10
CA THR A 103 5.96 -5.53 5.52
C THR A 103 6.80 -4.28 5.71
N LEU A 104 6.18 -3.20 6.14
CA LEU A 104 6.82 -1.92 6.47
C LEU A 104 6.94 -1.82 7.99
N THR A 105 8.14 -1.93 8.53
CA THR A 105 8.38 -1.82 9.97
C THR A 105 8.81 -0.41 10.32
N ALA A 106 8.12 0.22 11.26
CA ALA A 106 8.48 1.53 11.78
C ALA A 106 9.35 1.42 13.05
N ASN A 107 10.05 2.51 13.39
CA ASN A 107 10.86 2.61 14.60
C ASN A 107 10.06 2.98 15.86
N LYS A 108 8.79 3.37 15.68
CA LYS A 108 7.84 3.76 16.71
C LYS A 108 6.42 3.61 16.18
N ASP A 109 5.44 3.86 17.02
CA ASP A 109 4.04 3.89 16.60
C ASP A 109 3.80 4.98 15.56
N VAL A 110 3.06 4.61 14.49
CA VAL A 110 2.79 5.47 13.33
C VAL A 110 1.33 5.41 12.95
N GLN A 111 0.83 6.52 12.43
CA GLN A 111 -0.35 6.55 11.57
C GLN A 111 0.08 6.29 10.13
N HIS A 112 -0.80 5.75 9.32
CA HIS A 112 -0.50 5.43 7.93
C HIS A 112 -1.65 5.82 7.02
N HIS A 113 -1.30 6.18 5.79
CA HIS A 113 -2.24 6.47 4.72
C HIS A 113 -1.75 5.85 3.42
N GLU A 114 -2.63 5.12 2.72
CA GLU A 114 -2.30 4.47 1.45
C GLU A 114 -3.21 4.98 0.36
N PHE A 115 -2.63 5.16 -0.82
CA PHE A 115 -3.36 5.47 -2.04
C PHE A 115 -2.66 4.87 -3.27
N THR A 116 -3.39 4.78 -4.36
CA THR A 116 -2.90 4.20 -5.62
C THR A 116 -2.86 5.25 -6.72
N LEU A 117 -1.92 5.06 -7.65
CA LEU A 117 -1.79 5.82 -8.88
C LEU A 117 -1.78 4.83 -10.04
N GLU A 118 -2.54 5.10 -11.11
CA GLU A 118 -2.70 4.14 -12.21
C GLU A 118 -1.69 4.32 -13.36
N LYS A 119 -1.18 5.52 -13.56
CA LYS A 119 -0.30 5.82 -14.72
C LYS A 119 0.94 6.61 -14.30
N PRO A 120 2.07 5.95 -14.07
CA PRO A 120 2.29 4.51 -13.98
C PRO A 120 1.70 3.91 -12.70
N SER A 121 1.43 2.58 -12.73
CA SER A 121 0.81 1.88 -11.61
C SER A 121 1.71 1.89 -10.37
N ARG A 122 1.19 2.42 -9.25
CA ARG A 122 1.92 2.58 -7.99
C ARG A 122 1.00 2.43 -6.80
N ILE A 123 1.55 1.88 -5.74
CA ILE A 123 0.95 1.94 -4.40
C ILE A 123 1.84 2.85 -3.57
N VAL A 124 1.27 3.89 -3.00
CA VAL A 124 1.97 4.85 -2.15
C VAL A 124 1.52 4.66 -0.71
N VAL A 125 2.48 4.60 0.19
CA VAL A 125 2.25 4.48 1.64
C VAL A 125 2.97 5.61 2.33
N ASP A 126 2.22 6.43 3.07
CA ASP A 126 2.74 7.46 3.94
C ASP A 126 2.65 6.99 5.39
N LEU A 127 3.78 6.97 6.08
CA LEU A 127 3.88 6.69 7.51
C LEU A 127 4.18 7.99 8.25
N PHE A 128 3.36 8.32 9.25
CA PHE A 128 3.50 9.53 10.06
C PHE A 128 3.77 9.16 11.51
N SER A 129 4.72 9.84 12.13
CA SER A 129 4.86 9.78 13.58
C SER A 129 3.59 10.27 14.27
N SER A 130 3.07 9.50 15.23
CA SER A 130 1.91 9.90 16.04
C SER A 130 2.10 11.28 16.71
N TYR A 131 3.33 11.71 16.95
CA TYR A 131 3.65 13.04 17.50
C TYR A 131 3.55 14.16 16.46
N ALA A 132 3.77 13.91 15.18
CA ALA A 132 3.75 14.96 14.14
C ALA A 132 2.35 15.55 13.92
N GLN A 133 1.29 14.79 14.19
CA GLN A 133 -0.09 15.29 14.06
C GLN A 133 -0.60 16.07 15.27
N GLN A 134 -0.02 15.88 16.45
CA GLN A 134 -0.40 16.68 17.63
C GLN A 134 0.04 18.14 17.48
N THR A 135 1.20 18.39 16.89
CA THR A 135 1.72 19.76 16.71
C THR A 135 0.84 20.62 15.79
N THR A 136 0.23 20.00 14.76
CA THR A 136 -0.68 20.73 13.84
C THR A 136 -2.05 21.00 14.46
N LYS A 137 -2.54 20.14 15.35
CA LYS A 137 -3.80 20.38 16.09
C LYS A 137 -3.65 21.47 17.14
N ASP A 138 -2.50 21.55 17.80
CA ASP A 138 -2.25 22.55 18.85
C ASP A 138 -2.00 23.94 18.26
N VAL A 139 -1.37 24.05 17.09
CA VAL A 139 -1.21 25.31 16.36
C VAL A 139 -2.57 25.88 15.91
N ASN A 140 -3.49 25.04 15.41
CA ASN A 140 -4.83 25.48 15.02
C ASN A 140 -5.72 25.84 16.21
N LYS A 141 -5.47 25.26 17.40
CA LYS A 141 -6.20 25.62 18.63
C LYS A 141 -5.70 26.92 19.26
N SER A 142 -4.42 27.24 19.09
CA SER A 142 -3.82 28.46 19.62
C SER A 142 -4.21 29.73 18.84
N THR A 143 -4.63 29.60 17.57
CA THR A 143 -4.99 30.75 16.72
C THR A 143 -6.41 31.25 16.99
N THR A 144 -7.26 30.50 17.69
CA THR A 144 -8.66 30.88 17.97
C THR A 144 -8.83 31.67 19.27
N ILE A 145 -7.77 31.94 20.04
CA ILE A 145 -7.86 32.61 21.36
C ILE A 145 -7.33 34.07 21.30
N ARG A 146 -7.06 34.63 20.13
CA ARG A 146 -6.49 36.02 20.06
C ARG A 146 -7.45 37.11 19.68
N ASP A 147 -8.75 36.87 19.59
CA ASP A 147 -9.74 37.91 19.29
C ASP A 147 -10.64 38.22 20.50
N GLY A 148 -10.06 38.46 21.66
CA GLY A 148 -10.85 38.74 22.86
C GLY A 148 -10.22 39.69 23.87
N PHE A 149 -9.41 40.66 23.44
CA PHE A 149 -9.00 41.79 24.32
C PHE A 149 -8.97 43.10 23.56
N SER A 150 -10.14 43.63 23.30
CA SER A 150 -10.33 45.06 23.08
C SER A 150 -11.48 45.49 24.02
N ASN A 151 -11.15 45.97 25.16
CA ASN A 151 -11.77 47.12 25.84
C ASN A 151 -11.38 47.14 27.29
N VAL A 152 -10.43 47.98 27.65
CA VAL A 152 -10.43 48.62 28.96
C VAL A 152 -10.32 50.10 28.71
N ASN A 153 -11.46 50.73 28.77
CA ASN A 153 -11.59 52.19 28.78
C ASN A 153 -10.91 52.80 30.00
N SER A 154 -10.19 53.84 29.65
CA SER A 154 -9.88 55.03 30.44
C SER A 154 -10.83 55.36 31.58
N TRP A 155 -10.24 55.74 32.70
CA TRP A 155 -10.82 56.72 33.65
C TRP A 155 -9.77 57.70 34.08
N CYS A 156 -10.06 58.97 33.81
CA CYS A 156 -9.51 60.25 34.26
C CYS A 156 -8.09 60.58 33.85
#